data_4e4767d7ae1364a39cefcc64f2e55654
#
_entry.id   4e4767d7ae1364a39cefcc64f2e55654
#
_cell.length_a   1.000
_cell.length_b   1.000
_cell.length_c   1.000
_cell.angle_alpha   90.00
_cell.angle_beta   90.00
_cell.angle_gamma   90.00
#
_symmetry.space_group_name_H-M   'P 1'
#
loop_
_entity.id
_entity.type
_entity.pdbx_description
1 polymer ?
#
loop_
_entity_poly.entity_id
_entity_poly.type
_entity_poly.pdbx_seq_one_letter_code
_entity_poly.pdbx_strand_id
1 'polypeptide(L)'
;MKLVAYFSASGITEKLAKRIADMEGADLFEIQPKIHYTDADLDWRDENSRSTIEMKNPASRPEIAHKVDDMDKYDTIYVGFPIWWYVAPTIINTFLESYNLEGKKIIPFATSGGSDYGKTTEKLIPSCKGANLEEGKVILSSISDEELRKYIEQF
;
A
#
# COMPACT_ATOMS: atom_id res chain seq x y z
N MET A 1 -3.40 10.38 15.73
CA MET A 1 -3.38 10.95 14.36
C MET A 1 -3.38 9.81 13.33
N LYS A 2 -3.85 10.10 12.14
CA LYS A 2 -3.94 9.10 11.06
C LYS A 2 -3.02 9.47 9.91
N LEU A 3 -2.47 8.45 9.27
CA LEU A 3 -1.61 8.59 8.09
C LEU A 3 -2.17 7.76 6.95
N VAL A 4 -2.16 8.29 5.74
CA VAL A 4 -2.39 7.52 4.53
C VAL A 4 -1.07 7.44 3.77
N ALA A 5 -0.48 6.26 3.75
CA ALA A 5 0.74 5.99 3.00
C ALA A 5 0.38 5.19 1.74
N TYR A 6 0.98 5.52 0.61
CA TYR A 6 0.64 4.84 -0.64
C TYR A 6 1.84 4.70 -1.56
N PHE A 7 1.83 3.62 -2.34
CA PHE A 7 2.69 3.44 -3.50
C PHE A 7 1.80 3.42 -4.74
N SER A 8 2.11 4.25 -5.73
CA SER A 8 1.32 4.35 -6.96
C SER A 8 2.23 4.27 -8.18
N ALA A 9 1.93 3.33 -9.07
CA ALA A 9 2.67 3.18 -10.32
C ALA A 9 2.03 3.97 -11.47
N SER A 10 0.69 4.08 -11.48
CA SER A 10 -0.06 4.71 -12.59
C SER A 10 -0.85 5.95 -12.17
N GLY A 11 -0.82 6.33 -10.91
CA GLY A 11 -1.57 7.47 -10.38
C GLY A 11 -2.96 7.11 -9.86
N ILE A 12 -3.45 5.90 -10.08
CA ILE A 12 -4.79 5.48 -9.63
C ILE A 12 -4.82 5.34 -8.12
N THR A 13 -3.83 4.66 -7.54
CA THR A 13 -3.73 4.50 -6.09
C THR A 13 -3.55 5.86 -5.41
N GLU A 14 -2.77 6.76 -6.01
CA GLU A 14 -2.56 8.10 -5.48
C GLU A 14 -3.89 8.87 -5.35
N LYS A 15 -4.72 8.84 -6.37
CA LYS A 15 -6.00 9.53 -6.34
C LYS A 15 -6.91 9.01 -5.22
N LEU A 16 -6.95 7.68 -5.05
CA LEU A 16 -7.75 7.07 -4.00
C LEU A 16 -7.20 7.43 -2.61
N ALA A 17 -5.87 7.40 -2.47
CA ALA A 17 -5.22 7.76 -1.21
C ALA A 17 -5.54 9.20 -0.80
N LYS A 18 -5.53 10.13 -1.74
CA LYS A 18 -5.89 11.53 -1.49
C LYS A 18 -7.34 11.67 -1.01
N ARG A 19 -8.26 10.92 -1.62
CA ARG A 19 -9.68 10.92 -1.21
C ARG A 19 -9.84 10.46 0.24
N ILE A 20 -9.17 9.36 0.60
CA ILE A 20 -9.21 8.82 1.97
C ILE A 20 -8.62 9.83 2.95
N ALA A 21 -7.48 10.42 2.61
CA ALA A 21 -6.84 11.41 3.47
C ALA A 21 -7.74 12.62 3.73
N ASP A 22 -8.42 13.10 2.69
CA ASP A 22 -9.36 14.22 2.82
C ASP A 22 -10.55 13.86 3.71
N MET A 23 -11.10 12.66 3.55
CA MET A 23 -12.26 12.20 4.33
C MET A 23 -11.92 12.04 5.81
N GLU A 24 -10.70 11.58 6.11
CA GLU A 24 -10.29 11.27 7.48
C GLU A 24 -9.50 12.39 8.16
N GLY A 25 -9.21 13.47 7.45
CA GLY A 25 -8.33 14.50 7.97
C GLY A 25 -6.95 13.93 8.29
N ALA A 26 -6.49 12.99 7.48
CA ALA A 26 -5.22 12.29 7.68
C ALA A 26 -4.09 12.95 6.92
N ASP A 27 -2.87 12.78 7.42
CA ASP A 27 -1.68 13.17 6.68
C ASP A 27 -1.45 12.18 5.53
N LEU A 28 -0.79 12.65 4.48
CA LEU A 28 -0.55 11.86 3.28
C LEU A 28 0.96 11.67 3.07
N PHE A 29 1.38 10.44 2.78
CA PHE A 29 2.77 10.12 2.52
C PHE A 29 2.88 9.23 1.28
N GLU A 30 3.66 9.68 0.29
CA GLU A 30 3.96 8.86 -0.88
C GLU A 30 5.16 7.97 -0.60
N ILE A 31 4.98 6.66 -0.76
CA ILE A 31 6.05 5.68 -0.68
C ILE A 31 6.78 5.71 -2.02
N GLN A 32 7.87 6.47 -2.10
CA GLN A 32 8.64 6.63 -3.33
C GLN A 32 9.78 5.63 -3.37
N PRO A 33 9.86 4.78 -4.40
CA PRO A 33 11.03 3.94 -4.57
C PRO A 33 12.26 4.81 -4.82
N LYS A 34 13.39 4.41 -4.26
CA LYS A 34 14.66 5.12 -4.48
C LYS A 34 15.02 5.17 -5.97
N ILE A 35 14.73 4.08 -6.67
CA ILE A 35 14.85 4.00 -8.13
C ILE A 35 13.44 3.89 -8.70
N HIS A 36 12.99 4.92 -9.41
CA HIS A 36 11.64 4.97 -9.97
C HIS A 36 11.41 3.86 -10.99
N TYR A 37 10.18 3.35 -11.04
CA TYR A 37 9.79 2.35 -12.02
C TYR A 37 9.51 3.03 -13.36
N THR A 38 10.14 2.52 -14.41
CA THR A 38 9.86 2.93 -15.79
C THR A 38 8.73 2.08 -16.35
N ASP A 39 8.21 2.44 -17.53
CA ASP A 39 7.21 1.62 -18.21
C ASP A 39 7.73 0.21 -18.48
N ALA A 40 9.00 0.09 -18.86
CA ALA A 40 9.63 -1.22 -19.06
C ALA A 40 9.72 -2.02 -17.76
N ASP A 41 10.02 -1.34 -16.64
CA ASP A 41 10.06 -1.99 -15.31
C ASP A 41 8.70 -2.54 -14.90
N LEU A 42 7.62 -1.91 -15.36
CA LEU A 42 6.24 -2.29 -14.99
C LEU A 42 5.61 -3.29 -15.96
N ASP A 43 6.31 -3.70 -17.01
CA ASP A 43 5.77 -4.63 -17.99
C ASP A 43 5.64 -6.03 -17.40
N TRP A 44 4.46 -6.34 -16.86
CA TRP A 44 4.16 -7.61 -16.21
C TRP A 44 4.21 -8.81 -17.18
N ARG A 45 4.21 -8.57 -18.49
CA ARG A 45 4.30 -9.62 -19.51
C ARG A 45 5.74 -10.00 -19.81
N ASP A 46 6.70 -9.19 -19.41
CA ASP A 46 8.13 -9.43 -19.58
C ASP A 46 8.66 -10.14 -18.33
N GLU A 47 9.12 -11.38 -18.50
CA GLU A 47 9.67 -12.18 -17.40
C GLU A 47 10.92 -11.56 -16.78
N ASN A 48 11.61 -10.70 -17.51
CA ASN A 48 12.84 -10.05 -17.07
C ASN A 48 12.62 -8.61 -16.60
N SER A 49 11.37 -8.12 -16.59
CA SER A 49 11.11 -6.79 -16.07
C SER A 49 11.36 -6.72 -14.57
N ARG A 50 11.68 -5.54 -14.06
CA ARG A 50 11.96 -5.31 -12.65
C ARG A 50 10.83 -5.78 -11.76
N SER A 51 9.58 -5.41 -12.09
CA SER A 51 8.43 -5.79 -11.28
C SER A 51 8.24 -7.31 -11.25
N THR A 52 8.42 -7.99 -12.37
CA THR A 52 8.31 -9.45 -12.43
C THR A 52 9.37 -10.11 -11.57
N ILE A 53 10.63 -9.67 -11.67
CA ILE A 53 11.73 -10.22 -10.89
C ILE A 53 11.49 -10.00 -9.38
N GLU A 54 11.07 -8.80 -9.01
CA GLU A 54 10.78 -8.48 -7.60
C GLU A 54 9.66 -9.35 -7.05
N MET A 55 8.60 -9.55 -7.82
CA MET A 55 7.43 -10.31 -7.36
C MET A 55 7.64 -11.81 -7.34
N LYS A 56 8.60 -12.34 -8.12
CA LYS A 56 9.01 -13.74 -8.04
C LYS A 56 9.83 -14.02 -6.78
N ASN A 57 10.37 -13.01 -6.16
CA ASN A 57 11.16 -13.14 -4.93
C ASN A 57 10.41 -12.45 -3.77
N PRO A 58 9.67 -13.22 -2.95
CA PRO A 58 8.94 -12.62 -1.82
C PRO A 58 9.83 -11.92 -0.80
N ALA A 59 11.12 -12.19 -0.80
CA ALA A 59 12.10 -11.56 0.07
C ALA A 59 12.67 -10.26 -0.51
N SER A 60 12.30 -9.87 -1.73
CA SER A 60 12.79 -8.62 -2.31
C SER A 60 12.31 -7.43 -1.49
N ARG A 61 13.19 -6.43 -1.32
CA ARG A 61 12.90 -5.24 -0.52
C ARG A 61 13.43 -4.00 -1.26
N PRO A 62 12.66 -3.49 -2.24
CA PRO A 62 13.07 -2.27 -2.93
C PRO A 62 13.25 -1.12 -1.94
N GLU A 63 14.34 -0.37 -2.09
CA GLU A 63 14.61 0.75 -1.20
C GLU A 63 13.65 1.91 -1.42
N ILE A 64 13.33 2.61 -0.34
CA ILE A 64 12.43 3.76 -0.33
C ILE A 64 13.26 5.04 -0.18
N ALA A 65 12.91 6.07 -0.96
CA ALA A 65 13.69 7.31 -1.03
C ALA A 65 13.58 8.17 0.23
N HIS A 66 12.40 8.17 0.88
CA HIS A 66 12.13 9.04 2.03
C HIS A 66 11.47 8.26 3.14
N LYS A 67 11.61 8.76 4.37
CA LYS A 67 10.97 8.17 5.56
C LYS A 67 9.90 9.10 6.10
N VAL A 68 8.90 8.50 6.74
CA VAL A 68 7.90 9.26 7.49
C VAL A 68 8.59 9.89 8.71
N ASP A 69 8.41 11.19 8.87
CA ASP A 69 8.88 11.87 10.07
C ASP A 69 7.92 11.58 11.22
N ASP A 70 8.47 11.23 12.38
CA ASP A 70 7.70 11.04 13.60
C ASP A 70 6.53 10.06 13.42
N MET A 71 6.85 8.83 12.99
CA MET A 71 5.85 7.76 12.83
C MET A 71 5.09 7.49 14.13
N ASP A 72 5.69 7.77 15.29
CA ASP A 72 5.08 7.47 16.59
C ASP A 72 3.80 8.25 16.85
N LYS A 73 3.60 9.40 16.22
CA LYS A 73 2.37 10.18 16.39
C LYS A 73 1.14 9.57 15.72
N TYR A 74 1.34 8.61 14.83
CA TYR A 74 0.23 7.96 14.13
C TYR A 74 -0.19 6.68 14.83
N ASP A 75 -1.46 6.54 15.09
CA ASP A 75 -2.05 5.33 15.68
C ASP A 75 -2.77 4.48 14.63
N THR A 76 -3.18 5.08 13.52
CA THR A 76 -3.86 4.41 12.42
C THR A 76 -3.15 4.78 11.11
N ILE A 77 -2.80 3.75 10.34
CA ILE A 77 -2.10 3.92 9.07
C ILE A 77 -2.87 3.18 7.99
N TYR A 78 -3.40 3.92 7.02
CA TYR A 78 -3.93 3.35 5.79
C TYR A 78 -2.77 3.14 4.84
N VAL A 79 -2.66 1.97 4.23
CA VAL A 79 -1.58 1.65 3.29
C VAL A 79 -2.19 1.26 1.96
N GLY A 80 -1.92 2.04 0.93
CA GLY A 80 -2.49 1.84 -0.41
C GLY A 80 -1.46 1.41 -1.43
N PHE A 81 -1.87 0.53 -2.34
CA PHE A 81 -0.99 -0.02 -3.36
C PHE A 81 -1.78 -0.67 -4.50
N PRO A 82 -1.16 -0.80 -5.68
CA PRO A 82 -1.76 -1.62 -6.74
C PRO A 82 -1.52 -3.11 -6.45
N ILE A 83 -2.44 -3.96 -6.89
CA ILE A 83 -2.22 -5.41 -6.81
C ILE A 83 -1.30 -5.85 -7.94
N TRP A 84 -0.21 -6.53 -7.57
CA TRP A 84 0.73 -7.17 -8.48
C TRP A 84 0.73 -8.68 -8.20
N TRP A 85 0.28 -9.48 -9.17
CA TRP A 85 0.22 -10.96 -9.02
C TRP A 85 -0.51 -11.38 -7.72
N TYR A 86 -1.69 -10.78 -7.49
CA TYR A 86 -2.59 -11.10 -6.36
C TYR A 86 -2.03 -10.79 -4.97
N VAL A 87 -0.98 -9.98 -4.88
CA VAL A 87 -0.42 -9.51 -3.59
C VAL A 87 0.04 -8.07 -3.71
N ALA A 88 0.44 -7.46 -2.58
CA ALA A 88 1.03 -6.14 -2.59
C ALA A 88 2.45 -6.19 -3.17
N PRO A 89 2.89 -5.12 -3.87
CA PRO A 89 4.29 -5.00 -4.25
C PRO A 89 5.19 -5.08 -3.02
N THR A 90 6.38 -5.69 -3.15
CA THR A 90 7.27 -5.90 -2.00
C THR A 90 7.82 -4.61 -1.39
N ILE A 91 7.72 -3.47 -2.10
CA ILE A 91 8.05 -2.17 -1.50
C ILE A 91 7.15 -1.86 -0.30
N ILE A 92 5.92 -2.40 -0.26
CA ILE A 92 5.03 -2.25 0.89
C ILE A 92 5.59 -2.98 2.10
N ASN A 93 6.15 -4.18 1.90
CA ASN A 93 6.86 -4.88 2.97
C ASN A 93 8.05 -4.05 3.47
N THR A 94 8.81 -3.44 2.55
CA THR A 94 9.91 -2.55 2.92
C THR A 94 9.42 -1.42 3.81
N PHE A 95 8.31 -0.78 3.43
CA PHE A 95 7.72 0.33 4.18
C PHE A 95 7.33 -0.11 5.59
N LEU A 96 6.56 -1.19 5.69
CA LEU A 96 6.06 -1.69 6.98
C LEU A 96 7.18 -2.13 7.91
N GLU A 97 8.24 -2.72 7.35
CA GLU A 97 9.41 -3.18 8.13
C GLU A 97 10.34 -2.04 8.54
N SER A 98 10.16 -0.85 8.00
CA SER A 98 11.03 0.29 8.29
C SER A 98 10.72 0.99 9.61
N TYR A 99 9.60 0.65 10.26
CA TYR A 99 9.12 1.34 11.46
C TYR A 99 8.70 0.35 12.54
N ASN A 100 8.69 0.83 13.79
CA ASN A 100 8.03 0.11 14.88
C ASN A 100 6.54 0.40 14.80
N LEU A 101 5.75 -0.62 14.46
CA LEU A 101 4.30 -0.51 14.27
C LEU A 101 3.50 -1.09 15.44
N GLU A 102 4.16 -1.43 16.55
CA GLU A 102 3.50 -2.06 17.69
C GLU A 102 2.31 -1.23 18.19
N GLY A 103 1.17 -1.89 18.33
CA GLY A 103 -0.06 -1.27 18.81
C GLY A 103 -0.79 -0.43 17.77
N LYS A 104 -0.23 -0.20 16.59
CA LYS A 104 -0.87 0.60 15.56
C LYS A 104 -1.86 -0.22 14.74
N LYS A 105 -2.91 0.43 14.27
CA LYS A 105 -3.86 -0.19 13.34
C LYS A 105 -3.38 0.05 11.92
N ILE A 106 -3.26 -1.02 11.14
CA ILE A 106 -2.82 -0.97 9.74
C ILE A 106 -3.99 -1.41 8.86
N ILE A 107 -4.43 -0.54 7.98
CA ILE A 107 -5.60 -0.78 7.11
C ILE A 107 -5.14 -0.75 5.66
N PRO A 108 -4.96 -1.92 5.02
CA PRO A 108 -4.59 -1.97 3.61
C PRO A 108 -5.77 -1.62 2.71
N PHE A 109 -5.49 -0.94 1.62
CA PHE A 109 -6.45 -0.79 0.53
C PHE A 109 -5.70 -0.92 -0.80
N ALA A 110 -6.35 -1.50 -1.79
CA ALA A 110 -5.68 -1.82 -3.04
C ALA A 110 -6.47 -1.33 -4.24
N THR A 111 -5.74 -1.01 -5.31
CA THR A 111 -6.30 -0.77 -6.63
C THR A 111 -5.88 -1.91 -7.55
N SER A 112 -6.66 -2.20 -8.59
CA SER A 112 -6.37 -3.31 -9.47
C SER A 112 -6.94 -3.06 -10.87
N GLY A 113 -6.22 -3.55 -11.88
CA GLY A 113 -6.70 -3.57 -13.25
C GLY A 113 -7.63 -4.74 -13.57
N GLY A 114 -8.00 -5.54 -12.57
CA GLY A 114 -8.87 -6.71 -12.77
C GLY A 114 -8.62 -7.86 -11.82
N SER A 115 -7.46 -7.92 -11.19
CA SER A 115 -7.15 -8.97 -10.19
C SER A 115 -7.90 -8.69 -8.89
N ASP A 116 -8.22 -9.76 -8.15
CA ASP A 116 -8.77 -9.61 -6.81
C ASP A 116 -7.65 -9.36 -5.78
N TYR A 117 -8.06 -9.18 -4.51
CA TYR A 117 -7.13 -8.91 -3.42
C TYR A 117 -6.22 -10.10 -3.10
N GLY A 118 -6.66 -11.31 -3.40
CA GLY A 118 -5.90 -12.54 -3.19
C GLY A 118 -5.42 -12.72 -1.76
N LYS A 119 -4.16 -13.13 -1.62
CA LYS A 119 -3.53 -13.40 -0.32
C LYS A 119 -2.73 -12.21 0.22
N THR A 120 -3.10 -11.00 -0.16
CA THR A 120 -2.34 -9.80 0.18
C THR A 120 -2.13 -9.65 1.69
N THR A 121 -3.20 -9.73 2.49
CA THR A 121 -3.09 -9.58 3.94
C THR A 121 -2.17 -10.64 4.53
N GLU A 122 -2.33 -11.90 4.14
CA GLU A 122 -1.50 -13.00 4.59
C GLU A 122 0.00 -12.72 4.37
N LYS A 123 0.34 -12.15 3.21
CA LYS A 123 1.72 -11.84 2.85
C LYS A 123 2.27 -10.63 3.59
N LEU A 124 1.41 -9.78 4.15
CA LEU A 124 1.83 -8.61 4.92
C LEU A 124 2.00 -8.89 6.42
N ILE A 125 1.41 -9.97 6.93
CA ILE A 125 1.47 -10.30 8.36
C ILE A 125 2.90 -10.29 8.90
N PRO A 126 3.89 -10.95 8.26
CA PRO A 126 5.25 -10.98 8.81
C PRO A 126 5.90 -9.60 8.90
N SER A 127 5.45 -8.64 8.10
CA SER A 127 6.00 -7.28 8.07
C SER A 127 5.35 -6.35 9.09
N CYS A 128 4.30 -6.81 9.78
CA CYS A 128 3.49 -6.00 10.69
C CYS A 128 3.56 -6.51 12.14
N LYS A 129 4.73 -6.92 12.61
CA LYS A 129 4.90 -7.45 13.97
C LYS A 129 4.35 -6.48 15.01
N GLY A 130 3.48 -6.99 15.89
CA GLY A 130 2.92 -6.22 16.99
C GLY A 130 1.82 -5.25 16.59
N ALA A 131 1.55 -5.07 15.30
CA ALA A 131 0.49 -4.20 14.82
C ALA A 131 -0.84 -4.96 14.71
N ASN A 132 -1.93 -4.20 14.67
CA ASN A 132 -3.26 -4.72 14.39
C ASN A 132 -3.51 -4.57 12.89
N LEU A 133 -3.19 -5.59 12.12
CA LEU A 133 -3.38 -5.61 10.68
C LEU A 133 -4.81 -6.00 10.35
N GLU A 134 -5.55 -5.07 9.75
CA GLU A 134 -6.92 -5.32 9.32
C GLU A 134 -6.94 -5.98 7.94
N GLU A 135 -8.03 -6.66 7.62
CA GLU A 135 -8.24 -7.20 6.28
C GLU A 135 -8.57 -6.05 5.32
N GLY A 136 -7.82 -5.95 4.23
CA GLY A 136 -8.08 -4.96 3.20
C GLY A 136 -8.93 -5.50 2.07
N LYS A 137 -9.11 -4.68 1.05
CA LYS A 137 -9.79 -5.11 -0.17
C LYS A 137 -9.37 -4.24 -1.36
N VAL A 138 -9.69 -4.71 -2.56
CA VAL A 138 -9.59 -3.89 -3.76
C VAL A 138 -10.74 -2.89 -3.77
N ILE A 139 -10.42 -1.63 -4.00
CA ILE A 139 -11.39 -0.55 -4.10
C ILE A 139 -11.36 -0.02 -5.54
N LEU A 140 -12.51 0.00 -6.19
CA LEU A 140 -12.62 0.51 -7.54
C LEU A 140 -12.47 2.04 -7.54
N SER A 141 -11.74 2.59 -8.51
CA SER A 141 -11.57 4.03 -8.64
C SER A 141 -12.89 4.77 -8.86
N SER A 142 -13.91 4.07 -9.38
CA SER A 142 -15.25 4.58 -9.59
C SER A 142 -16.13 4.59 -8.32
N ILE A 143 -15.61 4.11 -7.19
CA ILE A 143 -16.39 4.07 -5.94
C ILE A 143 -16.89 5.45 -5.58
N SER A 144 -18.17 5.54 -5.14
CA SER A 144 -18.73 6.80 -4.66
C SER A 144 -18.13 7.20 -3.32
N ASP A 145 -18.19 8.50 -3.00
CA ASP A 145 -17.70 8.98 -1.71
C ASP A 145 -18.48 8.35 -0.56
N GLU A 146 -19.79 8.14 -0.73
CA GLU A 146 -20.64 7.50 0.27
C GLU A 146 -20.15 6.07 0.58
N GLU A 147 -19.90 5.26 -0.46
CA GLU A 147 -19.46 3.89 -0.28
C GLU A 147 -18.04 3.82 0.27
N LEU A 148 -17.16 4.72 -0.16
CA LEU A 148 -15.80 4.79 0.35
C LEU A 148 -15.83 5.15 1.84
N ARG A 149 -16.67 6.10 2.25
CA ARG A 149 -16.82 6.48 3.64
C ARG A 149 -17.31 5.31 4.50
N LYS A 150 -18.28 4.54 3.98
CA LYS A 150 -18.75 3.33 4.68
C LYS A 150 -17.64 2.31 4.91
N TYR A 151 -16.78 2.13 3.91
CA TYR A 151 -15.62 1.22 4.05
C TYR A 151 -14.69 1.71 5.15
N ILE A 152 -14.38 2.99 5.16
CA ILE A 152 -13.46 3.59 6.15
C ILE A 152 -14.03 3.52 7.56
N GLU A 153 -15.33 3.76 7.71
CA GLU A 153 -16.00 3.82 9.02
C GLU A 153 -16.04 2.49 9.77
N GLN A 154 -15.81 1.38 9.11
CA GLN A 154 -15.83 0.07 9.79
C GLN A 154 -14.58 -0.22 10.61
N PHE A 155 -13.58 0.64 10.58
CA PHE A 155 -12.32 0.44 11.34
C PHE A 155 -12.19 1.33 12.58
#